data_c8751aaff91bae8bc3da80d2d33be06b
#
_entry.id   c8751aaff91bae8bc3da80d2d33be06b
#
_cell.length_a   1.000
_cell.length_b   1.000
_cell.length_c   1.000
_cell.angle_alpha   90.00
_cell.angle_beta   90.00
_cell.angle_gamma   90.00
#
_symmetry.space_group_name_H-M   'P 1'
#
loop_
_entity.id
_entity.type
_entity.pdbx_description
1 polymer ?
#
loop_
_entity_poly.entity_id
_entity_poly.type
_entity_poly.pdbx_seq_one_letter_code
_entity_poly.pdbx_strand_id
1 'polypeptide(L)'
;MRKGFSRWVLTGLWLVLAWSGLNAKEFATSNPDKTVALALLPRQGLETYRLIFQGGPFPYAKDGTVFGNRERLLPSHTRGYYREYTVKPLYSENRGVRRIVCGGPITTPDVCYYTADHYASFRKIVP
;
A
#
# COMPACT_ATOMS: atom_id res chain seq x y z
N MET A 1 -10.61 -15.89 -76.16
CA MET A 1 -10.66 -15.50 -75.60
C MET A 1 -10.41 -15.69 -74.44
N ARG A 2 -9.85 -15.50 -73.79
CA ARG A 2 -9.51 -15.64 -72.73
C ARG A 2 -9.77 -14.92 -71.84
N LYS A 3 -9.86 -14.97 -70.83
CA LYS A 3 -10.24 -14.38 -69.95
C LYS A 3 -9.55 -14.25 -68.96
N GLY A 4 -8.98 -13.45 -68.77
CA GLY A 4 -8.22 -13.24 -67.71
C GLY A 4 -8.92 -13.18 -66.46
N PHE A 5 -8.68 -13.96 -65.68
CA PHE A 5 -9.21 -13.93 -64.52
C PHE A 5 -8.42 -13.43 -63.60
N SER A 6 -8.44 -12.40 -63.26
CA SER A 6 -7.77 -11.90 -62.20
C SER A 6 -8.37 -12.31 -61.00
N ARG A 7 -7.77 -13.15 -60.38
CA ARG A 7 -8.11 -13.52 -59.23
C ARG A 7 -7.62 -12.64 -58.31
N TRP A 8 -8.17 -11.89 -57.81
CA TRP A 8 -7.95 -11.05 -56.76
C TRP A 8 -8.08 -11.77 -55.54
N VAL A 9 -7.05 -12.32 -55.18
CA VAL A 9 -7.03 -12.83 -53.91
C VAL A 9 -6.83 -11.67 -53.04
N LEU A 10 -7.84 -11.23 -52.54
CA LEU A 10 -7.76 -10.36 -51.48
C LEU A 10 -7.37 -11.14 -50.31
N THR A 11 -6.16 -11.28 -50.14
CA THR A 11 -5.72 -11.71 -48.86
C THR A 11 -6.02 -10.59 -47.95
N GLY A 12 -7.10 -10.72 -47.35
CA GLY A 12 -7.38 -9.83 -46.29
C GLY A 12 -6.33 -10.00 -45.27
N LEU A 13 -5.57 -9.04 -45.15
CA LEU A 13 -4.63 -9.01 -44.12
C LEU A 13 -5.37 -8.81 -42.87
N TRP A 14 -5.51 -9.85 -42.16
CA TRP A 14 -6.11 -9.75 -40.92
C TRP A 14 -5.08 -9.36 -39.95
N LEU A 15 -5.01 -8.11 -39.78
CA LEU A 15 -4.29 -7.65 -38.66
C LEU A 15 -5.06 -8.02 -37.47
N VAL A 16 -4.74 -9.10 -36.98
CA VAL A 16 -5.18 -9.41 -35.69
C VAL A 16 -4.33 -8.61 -34.78
N LEU A 17 -4.81 -7.50 -34.44
CA LEU A 17 -4.32 -6.82 -33.35
C LEU A 17 -4.60 -7.68 -32.18
N ALA A 18 -3.62 -8.38 -31.83
CA ALA A 18 -3.68 -9.05 -30.60
C ALA A 18 -3.60 -7.96 -29.55
N TRP A 19 -4.69 -7.58 -29.11
CA TRP A 19 -4.79 -6.83 -27.93
C TRP A 19 -4.43 -7.77 -26.85
N SER A 20 -3.20 -7.84 -26.62
CA SER A 20 -2.83 -8.34 -25.36
C SER A 20 -3.33 -7.32 -24.43
N GLY A 21 -4.45 -7.55 -23.97
CA GLY A 21 -4.97 -6.72 -22.96
C GLY A 21 -4.12 -6.84 -21.78
N LEU A 22 -3.19 -6.01 -21.71
CA LEU A 22 -2.53 -5.86 -20.61
C LEU A 22 -3.33 -5.33 -19.59
N ASN A 23 -4.00 -6.11 -19.01
CA ASN A 23 -4.52 -5.76 -17.83
C ASN A 23 -3.62 -5.89 -16.87
N ALA A 24 -2.85 -5.07 -16.86
CA ALA A 24 -2.22 -4.78 -15.74
C ALA A 24 -3.20 -4.52 -14.71
N LYS A 25 -3.62 -5.49 -14.11
CA LYS A 25 -4.15 -5.41 -13.04
C LYS A 25 -3.26 -4.93 -12.19
N GLU A 26 -3.11 -3.79 -12.17
CA GLU A 26 -2.65 -3.14 -11.20
C GLU A 26 -3.39 -3.49 -10.09
N PHE A 27 -3.09 -4.54 -9.52
CA PHE A 27 -3.42 -4.68 -8.22
C PHE A 27 -2.74 -3.59 -7.58
N ALA A 28 -3.46 -2.86 -6.94
CA ALA A 28 -2.97 -2.03 -5.93
C ALA A 28 -2.17 -2.85 -4.99
N THR A 29 -1.22 -3.46 -5.47
CA THR A 29 -0.21 -3.94 -4.64
C THR A 29 0.34 -2.71 -4.04
N SER A 30 0.30 -2.63 -2.78
CA SER A 30 0.99 -1.64 -2.07
C SER A 30 2.38 -1.76 -2.58
N ASN A 31 2.68 -0.86 -3.42
CA ASN A 31 3.99 -0.75 -3.92
C ASN A 31 4.79 -0.33 -2.71
N PRO A 32 5.69 -1.13 -2.21
CA PRO A 32 6.51 -0.72 -1.08
C PRO A 32 7.36 0.50 -1.42
N ASP A 33 7.32 0.90 -2.70
CA ASP A 33 8.04 2.07 -3.12
C ASP A 33 7.21 3.34 -2.97
N LYS A 34 5.92 3.22 -2.66
CA LYS A 34 5.13 4.41 -2.41
C LYS A 34 5.53 5.00 -1.08
N THR A 35 5.78 6.27 -1.09
CA THR A 35 6.19 6.99 0.11
C THR A 35 5.25 8.13 0.41
N VAL A 36 5.28 8.58 1.64
CA VAL A 36 4.62 9.80 2.05
C VAL A 36 5.60 10.57 2.94
N ALA A 37 5.74 11.84 2.69
CA ALA A 37 6.59 12.66 3.53
C ALA A 37 5.96 12.79 4.92
N LEU A 38 6.77 12.74 5.94
CA LEU A 38 6.31 12.86 7.32
C LEU A 38 5.47 14.12 7.49
N ALA A 39 5.90 15.23 6.92
CA ALA A 39 5.19 16.49 7.04
C ALA A 39 3.83 16.49 6.35
N LEU A 40 3.58 15.54 5.47
CA LEU A 40 2.32 15.45 4.76
C LEU A 40 1.33 14.47 5.38
N LEU A 41 1.69 13.84 6.48
CA LEU A 41 0.75 13.02 7.21
C LEU A 41 -0.35 13.88 7.78
N PRO A 42 -1.56 13.32 7.96
CA PRO A 42 -2.58 14.03 8.72
C PRO A 42 -2.02 14.39 10.09
N ARG A 43 -2.51 15.46 10.67
CA ARG A 43 -2.05 15.90 11.99
C ARG A 43 -2.07 14.78 13.01
N GLN A 44 -3.13 13.98 13.02
CA GLN A 44 -3.25 12.87 13.95
C GLN A 44 -2.20 11.79 13.70
N GLY A 45 -1.79 11.64 12.43
CA GLY A 45 -0.70 10.74 12.08
C GLY A 45 0.64 11.23 12.61
N LEU A 46 0.88 12.53 12.56
CA LEU A 46 2.09 13.11 13.14
C LEU A 46 2.12 12.92 14.64
N GLU A 47 0.98 13.07 15.30
CA GLU A 47 0.88 12.85 16.73
C GLU A 47 1.21 11.41 17.10
N THR A 48 0.63 10.47 16.38
CA THR A 48 0.90 9.04 16.60
C THR A 48 2.38 8.72 16.34
N TYR A 49 2.92 9.23 15.26
CA TYR A 49 4.32 9.02 14.93
C TYR A 49 5.22 9.52 16.06
N ARG A 50 4.93 10.69 16.60
CA ARG A 50 5.70 11.24 17.69
C ARG A 50 5.59 10.38 18.94
N LEU A 51 4.40 9.87 19.25
CA LEU A 51 4.21 8.99 20.40
C LEU A 51 4.99 7.70 20.27
N ILE A 52 5.11 7.16 19.08
CA ILE A 52 5.89 5.95 18.84
C ILE A 52 7.34 6.17 19.28
N PHE A 53 7.92 7.29 18.88
CA PHE A 53 9.30 7.59 19.24
C PHE A 53 9.47 8.00 20.70
N GLN A 54 8.39 8.38 21.36
CA GLN A 54 8.41 8.67 22.80
C GLN A 54 8.16 7.43 23.65
N GLY A 55 7.63 6.38 23.07
CA GLY A 55 7.27 5.19 23.83
C GLY A 55 5.89 5.26 24.47
N GLY A 56 5.04 6.16 24.02
CA GLY A 56 3.69 6.33 24.56
C GLY A 56 3.61 7.46 25.56
N PRO A 57 2.57 7.50 26.37
CA PRO A 57 1.47 6.55 26.43
C PRO A 57 0.54 6.66 25.23
N PHE A 58 -0.06 5.54 24.85
CA PHE A 58 -0.93 5.49 23.70
C PHE A 58 -2.39 5.49 24.13
N PRO A 59 -3.27 6.14 23.34
CA PRO A 59 -4.67 6.24 23.73
C PRO A 59 -5.50 4.97 23.55
N TYR A 60 -5.03 4.02 22.74
CA TYR A 60 -5.80 2.81 22.48
C TYR A 60 -5.08 1.58 23.00
N ALA A 61 -5.83 0.66 23.58
CA ALA A 61 -5.26 -0.55 24.15
C ALA A 61 -4.51 -1.41 23.13
N LYS A 62 -4.91 -1.35 21.88
CA LYS A 62 -4.24 -2.14 20.84
C LYS A 62 -2.99 -1.49 20.27
N ASP A 63 -2.71 -0.26 20.65
CA ASP A 63 -1.52 0.40 20.13
C ASP A 63 -0.26 -0.32 20.61
N GLY A 64 0.64 -0.59 19.69
CA GLY A 64 1.87 -1.30 20.00
C GLY A 64 1.78 -2.81 19.91
N THR A 65 0.62 -3.36 19.53
CA THR A 65 0.51 -4.81 19.38
C THR A 65 1.16 -5.27 18.08
N VAL A 66 1.52 -6.53 18.02
CA VAL A 66 2.19 -7.11 16.86
C VAL A 66 1.27 -7.09 15.65
N PHE A 67 1.79 -6.60 14.55
CA PHE A 67 1.10 -6.65 13.26
C PHE A 67 1.64 -7.83 12.47
N GLY A 68 0.76 -8.73 12.07
CA GLY A 68 1.18 -10.00 11.48
C GLY A 68 1.58 -9.98 10.02
N ASN A 69 1.33 -8.88 9.29
CA ASN A 69 1.65 -8.77 7.86
C ASN A 69 1.11 -9.95 7.05
N ARG A 70 -0.11 -10.37 7.37
CA ARG A 70 -0.69 -11.59 6.76
C ARG A 70 -0.87 -11.49 5.27
N GLU A 71 -1.16 -10.28 4.78
CA GLU A 71 -1.35 -10.08 3.35
C GLU A 71 -0.02 -9.88 2.64
N ARG A 72 1.07 -9.85 3.38
CA ARG A 72 2.42 -9.69 2.84
C ARG A 72 2.60 -8.43 2.01
N LEU A 73 1.90 -7.37 2.38
CA LEU A 73 2.02 -6.09 1.70
C LEU A 73 3.28 -5.33 2.11
N LEU A 74 3.81 -5.63 3.27
CA LEU A 74 5.07 -5.07 3.72
C LEU A 74 6.19 -6.09 3.54
N PRO A 75 7.45 -5.65 3.51
CA PRO A 75 8.56 -6.58 3.41
C PRO A 75 8.51 -7.66 4.48
N SER A 76 8.91 -8.86 4.13
CA SER A 76 8.84 -9.99 5.01
C SER A 76 9.87 -9.91 6.12
N HIS A 77 9.42 -10.13 7.33
CA HIS A 77 10.28 -10.17 8.51
C HIS A 77 9.77 -11.22 9.49
N THR A 78 10.57 -11.53 10.48
CA THR A 78 10.15 -12.48 11.51
C THR A 78 8.97 -11.92 12.29
N ARG A 79 8.16 -12.82 12.82
CA ARG A 79 7.00 -12.43 13.61
C ARG A 79 7.46 -11.56 14.77
N GLY A 80 6.72 -10.50 15.03
CA GLY A 80 7.06 -9.56 16.10
C GLY A 80 7.86 -8.35 15.63
N TYR A 81 8.32 -8.38 14.38
CA TYR A 81 9.06 -7.25 13.85
C TYR A 81 8.17 -6.02 13.72
N TYR A 82 6.93 -6.18 13.22
CA TYR A 82 6.02 -5.07 13.01
C TYR A 82 5.05 -4.89 14.17
N ARG A 83 4.76 -3.63 14.48
CA ARG A 83 3.75 -3.25 15.48
C ARG A 83 2.84 -2.21 14.88
N GLU A 84 1.57 -2.23 15.28
CA GLU A 84 0.58 -1.33 14.76
C GLU A 84 0.18 -0.27 15.77
N TYR A 85 -0.20 0.89 15.25
CA TYR A 85 -0.63 2.01 16.09
C TYR A 85 -1.79 2.72 15.42
N THR A 86 -2.72 3.21 16.19
CA THR A 86 -3.90 3.88 15.70
C THR A 86 -3.63 5.35 15.40
N VAL A 87 -4.08 5.80 14.24
CA VAL A 87 -4.13 7.22 13.93
C VAL A 87 -5.55 7.67 14.23
N LYS A 88 -5.68 8.54 15.24
CA LYS A 88 -6.99 8.92 15.77
C LYS A 88 -7.88 9.50 14.69
N PRO A 89 -9.12 9.03 14.55
CA PRO A 89 -10.04 9.62 13.59
C PRO A 89 -10.51 11.01 14.04
N LEU A 90 -10.86 11.85 13.08
CA LEU A 90 -11.25 13.23 13.38
C LEU A 90 -12.60 13.34 14.08
N TYR A 91 -13.54 12.55 13.65
CA TYR A 91 -14.92 12.72 14.10
C TYR A 91 -15.58 11.47 14.64
N SER A 92 -14.81 10.50 15.05
CA SER A 92 -15.36 9.24 15.52
C SER A 92 -14.78 8.87 16.87
N GLU A 93 -15.59 8.23 17.70
CA GLU A 93 -15.08 7.74 18.97
C GLU A 93 -14.46 6.37 18.85
N ASN A 94 -14.66 5.68 17.74
CA ASN A 94 -14.02 4.38 17.53
C ASN A 94 -12.62 4.60 16.95
N ARG A 95 -11.90 3.51 16.73
CA ARG A 95 -10.52 3.60 16.25
C ARG A 95 -10.39 4.06 14.80
N GLY A 96 -11.45 4.00 14.02
CA GLY A 96 -11.37 4.31 12.60
C GLY A 96 -10.48 3.32 11.85
N VAL A 97 -10.03 3.69 10.66
CA VAL A 97 -9.29 2.80 9.76
C VAL A 97 -7.83 3.17 9.53
N ARG A 98 -7.40 4.31 10.04
CA ARG A 98 -6.03 4.77 9.78
C ARG A 98 -5.07 4.20 10.81
N ARG A 99 -3.92 3.75 10.33
CA ARG A 99 -2.89 3.14 11.19
C ARG A 99 -1.49 3.56 10.78
N ILE A 100 -0.56 3.43 11.70
CA ILE A 100 0.86 3.42 11.38
C ILE A 100 1.39 2.06 11.81
N VAL A 101 2.17 1.43 10.95
CA VAL A 101 2.83 0.16 11.25
C VAL A 101 4.31 0.40 11.16
N CYS A 102 5.01 0.11 12.24
CA CYS A 102 6.46 0.31 12.28
C CYS A 102 7.16 -1.02 12.53
N GLY A 103 8.34 -1.17 11.95
CA GLY A 103 9.16 -2.35 12.15
C GLY A 103 10.49 -1.99 12.78
N GLY A 104 11.03 -2.90 13.57
CA GLY A 104 12.29 -2.70 14.25
C GLY A 104 12.12 -2.45 15.74
N PRO A 105 13.12 -1.85 16.38
CA PRO A 105 13.03 -1.55 17.81
C PRO A 105 11.82 -0.68 18.14
N ILE A 106 11.24 -0.90 19.30
CA ILE A 106 9.93 -0.30 19.62
C ILE A 106 9.95 1.22 19.61
N THR A 107 10.95 1.85 20.19
CA THR A 107 10.98 3.32 20.27
C THR A 107 11.89 3.97 19.25
N THR A 108 12.63 3.17 18.49
CA THR A 108 13.47 3.67 17.41
C THR A 108 13.30 2.78 16.18
N PRO A 109 12.09 2.73 15.65
CA PRO A 109 11.84 1.81 14.53
C PRO A 109 12.71 2.11 13.31
N ASP A 110 13.04 1.04 12.59
CA ASP A 110 13.82 1.15 11.36
C ASP A 110 13.01 1.77 10.23
N VAL A 111 11.71 1.50 10.23
CA VAL A 111 10.83 1.93 9.16
C VAL A 111 9.41 2.02 9.67
N CYS A 112 8.66 2.99 9.18
CA CYS A 112 7.24 3.11 9.49
C CYS A 112 6.46 3.31 8.21
N TYR A 113 5.26 2.77 8.19
CA TYR A 113 4.33 2.85 7.07
C TYR A 113 2.99 3.41 7.53
N TYR A 114 2.39 4.22 6.70
CA TYR A 114 1.07 4.77 6.96
C TYR A 114 0.03 4.08 6.08
N THR A 115 -1.12 3.75 6.66
CA THR A 115 -2.26 3.25 5.91
C THR A 115 -3.50 4.06 6.25
N ALA A 116 -4.26 4.42 5.24
CA ALA A 116 -5.51 5.16 5.39
C ALA A 116 -6.72 4.26 5.14
N ASP A 117 -6.52 3.00 4.80
CA ASP A 117 -7.59 2.10 4.37
C ASP A 117 -7.56 0.75 5.08
N HIS A 118 -7.25 0.77 6.34
CA HIS A 118 -7.27 -0.42 7.22
C HIS A 118 -6.41 -1.55 6.65
N TYR A 119 -5.15 -1.21 6.38
CA TYR A 119 -4.12 -2.15 5.93
C TYR A 119 -4.25 -2.65 4.49
N ALA A 120 -5.13 -2.05 3.70
CA ALA A 120 -5.28 -2.47 2.32
C ALA A 120 -4.14 -1.94 1.44
N SER A 121 -3.55 -0.82 1.83
CA SER A 121 -2.39 -0.27 1.16
C SER A 121 -1.53 0.50 2.16
N PHE A 122 -0.26 0.63 1.86
CA PHE A 122 0.69 1.29 2.75
C PHE A 122 1.57 2.27 1.98
N ARG A 123 2.02 3.29 2.67
CA ARG A 123 3.02 4.22 2.14
C ARG A 123 4.13 4.33 3.17
N LYS A 124 5.37 4.19 2.73
CA LYS A 124 6.50 4.31 3.62
C LYS A 124 6.65 5.77 4.03
N ILE A 125 6.75 6.01 5.31
CA ILE A 125 6.93 7.38 5.83
C ILE A 125 8.40 7.75 5.68
N VAL A 126 8.65 8.87 5.02
CA VAL A 126 10.01 9.36 4.82
C VAL A 126 10.15 10.75 5.45
N PRO A 127 11.33 11.11 5.92
CA PRO A 127 11.53 12.38 6.59
C PRO A 127 11.29 13.58 5.69
#